data_f0c47bc1c68ea94aa4b77bd2dcc0b5d2
#
_entry.id   f0c47bc1c68ea94aa4b77bd2dcc0b5d2
#
_cell.length_a   1.000
_cell.length_b   1.000
_cell.length_c   1.000
_cell.angle_alpha   90.00
_cell.angle_beta   90.00
_cell.angle_gamma   90.00
#
_symmetry.space_group_name_H-M   'P 1'
#
loop_
_entity.id
_entity.type
_entity.pdbx_description
1 polymer ?
#
loop_
_entity_poly.entity_id
_entity_poly.type
_entity_poly.pdbx_seq_one_letter_code
_entity_poly.pdbx_strand_id
1 'polypeptide(L)'
;MLTHRLLHGLYAVAISVALCLFLPSGAQAQDILKKLEDAEPEQDHGHPHDHANTPDTKKKDAPKAHQSHAGHKKTASGNHASKQHQRHSDHGRTVPHDATHSGVQMHGVAHEMHGFLGPYPVQREGSGTSWLPDATPHFGVHATFGEWQTMYHALFNLVYDHQGGPRGGDKTFVNGMLMGMAQRPLGDGTFGLRAMLAPDPFMGKNGYPLLLATGETADGQTHLIDRQHPHDLFMELATTYSYAFNKNSSVYVYAGLPGEPALGPSTFMHRTSGMDIPEAPITHHWLDSTHITFGVLTAGVVLDTWKIEASAFRGREPDQHRYDIEAPKLDNYSARISWNPIRELSFQASWGHLQSPEQLEPDKNEDRFTVSAIYTQPFGTDNIWSTTVAWGRKMIRPGDKLDGFILETAAIFQKQYTLFARAERVQENELLDLAPAPIFTVNKLSVGGIYDFFRTDHAKFGVGGLVSFYGVPDGLKPFYGDPTSAMAFVRLKIE
;
A
#
# COMPACT_ATOMS: atom_id res chain seq x y z
N MET A 1 -12.09 13.85 -25.13
CA MET A 1 -12.49 15.11 -24.48
C MET A 1 -13.51 14.96 -23.37
N LEU A 2 -14.48 14.04 -23.44
CA LEU A 2 -15.44 13.82 -22.34
C LEU A 2 -14.81 13.20 -21.08
N THR A 3 -13.86 12.30 -21.24
CA THR A 3 -13.12 11.62 -20.15
C THR A 3 -12.25 12.58 -19.33
N HIS A 4 -11.64 13.60 -19.96
CA HIS A 4 -10.84 14.60 -19.25
C HIS A 4 -11.69 15.51 -18.33
N ARG A 5 -12.87 15.88 -18.75
CA ARG A 5 -13.78 16.72 -17.94
C ARG A 5 -14.39 15.97 -16.76
N LEU A 6 -14.67 14.66 -16.92
CA LEU A 6 -15.12 13.80 -15.82
C LEU A 6 -14.03 13.58 -14.78
N LEU A 7 -12.76 13.41 -15.20
CA LEU A 7 -11.63 13.27 -14.27
C LEU A 7 -11.43 14.55 -13.44
N HIS A 8 -11.45 15.73 -14.08
CA HIS A 8 -11.33 17.00 -13.33
C HIS A 8 -12.51 17.24 -12.39
N GLY A 9 -13.72 16.86 -12.79
CA GLY A 9 -14.91 16.93 -11.93
C GLY A 9 -14.81 16.02 -10.71
N LEU A 10 -14.31 14.79 -10.86
CA LEU A 10 -14.09 13.84 -9.76
C LEU A 10 -12.94 14.27 -8.84
N TYR A 11 -11.88 14.85 -9.39
CA TYR A 11 -10.78 15.44 -8.61
C TYR A 11 -11.27 16.61 -7.75
N ALA A 12 -12.05 17.51 -8.34
CA ALA A 12 -12.65 18.65 -7.63
C ALA A 12 -13.63 18.18 -6.54
N VAL A 13 -14.42 17.15 -6.80
CA VAL A 13 -15.36 16.57 -5.81
C VAL A 13 -14.61 15.85 -4.70
N ALA A 14 -13.58 15.05 -5.00
CA ALA A 14 -12.77 14.36 -3.98
C ALA A 14 -12.01 15.36 -3.09
N ILE A 15 -11.43 16.41 -3.68
CA ILE A 15 -10.77 17.50 -2.93
C ILE A 15 -11.80 18.29 -2.13
N SER A 16 -12.97 18.58 -2.68
CA SER A 16 -14.03 19.31 -1.97
C SER A 16 -14.63 18.51 -0.83
N VAL A 17 -14.83 17.22 -0.99
CA VAL A 17 -15.29 16.31 0.09
C VAL A 17 -14.20 16.16 1.18
N ALA A 18 -12.93 16.05 0.81
CA ALA A 18 -11.83 16.05 1.75
C ALA A 18 -11.73 17.38 2.51
N LEU A 19 -11.84 18.51 1.81
CA LEU A 19 -11.88 19.84 2.43
C LEU A 19 -13.08 20.00 3.40
N CYS A 20 -14.27 19.53 3.04
CA CYS A 20 -15.45 19.62 3.90
C CYS A 20 -15.39 18.71 5.14
N LEU A 21 -14.75 17.54 5.04
CA LEU A 21 -14.64 16.57 6.14
C LEU A 21 -13.49 16.87 7.10
N PHE A 22 -12.42 17.53 6.64
CA PHE A 22 -11.15 17.62 7.36
C PHE A 22 -10.75 19.04 7.80
N LEU A 23 -11.46 20.09 7.37
CA LEU A 23 -11.16 21.45 7.82
C LEU A 23 -11.99 21.87 9.04
N PRO A 24 -11.37 22.42 10.06
CA PRO A 24 -12.10 23.10 11.13
C PRO A 24 -12.66 24.43 10.59
N SER A 25 -13.92 24.74 10.92
CA SER A 25 -14.69 25.95 10.64
C SER A 25 -14.23 26.86 9.49
N GLY A 26 -15.16 27.23 8.59
CA GLY A 26 -14.95 27.93 7.31
C GLY A 26 -13.95 29.09 7.19
N ALA A 27 -13.41 29.62 8.28
CA ALA A 27 -12.41 30.71 8.27
C ALA A 27 -10.99 30.21 7.90
N GLN A 28 -10.60 29.03 8.36
CA GLN A 28 -9.26 28.48 8.03
C GLN A 28 -9.17 27.91 6.62
N ALA A 29 -10.29 27.42 6.08
CA ALA A 29 -10.36 26.96 4.69
C ALA A 29 -10.14 28.11 3.70
N GLN A 30 -10.69 29.30 3.98
CA GLN A 30 -10.52 30.48 3.15
C GLN A 30 -9.06 31.02 3.20
N ASP A 31 -8.37 30.90 4.32
CA ASP A 31 -6.97 31.34 4.47
C ASP A 31 -6.00 30.41 3.70
N ILE A 32 -6.26 29.11 3.67
CA ILE A 32 -5.47 28.13 2.89
C ILE A 32 -5.72 28.32 1.39
N LEU A 33 -6.97 28.50 0.96
CA LEU A 33 -7.29 28.74 -0.45
C LEU A 33 -6.66 30.04 -0.95
N LYS A 34 -6.67 31.11 -0.14
CA LYS A 34 -6.02 32.38 -0.44
C LYS A 34 -4.51 32.24 -0.58
N LYS A 35 -3.85 31.47 0.30
CA LYS A 35 -2.41 31.18 0.20
C LYS A 35 -2.02 30.33 -1.02
N LEU A 36 -2.94 29.51 -1.53
CA LEU A 36 -2.73 28.73 -2.75
C LEU A 36 -2.96 29.57 -4.03
N GLU A 37 -3.92 30.52 -4.00
CA GLU A 37 -4.13 31.49 -5.09
C GLU A 37 -2.99 32.50 -5.19
N ASP A 38 -2.44 32.95 -4.07
CA ASP A 38 -1.29 33.86 -4.00
C ASP A 38 0.05 33.20 -4.42
N ALA A 39 0.08 31.88 -4.67
CA ALA A 39 1.25 31.09 -5.06
C ALA A 39 1.35 30.80 -6.57
N GLU A 40 0.52 31.39 -7.43
CA GLU A 40 0.68 31.29 -8.88
C GLU A 40 1.96 32.02 -9.34
N PRO A 41 2.76 31.45 -10.26
CA PRO A 41 3.99 32.07 -10.74
C PRO A 41 3.66 33.32 -11.57
N GLU A 42 4.27 34.45 -11.24
CA GLU A 42 4.27 35.68 -12.03
C GLU A 42 4.60 35.38 -13.48
N GLN A 43 3.64 35.66 -14.36
CA GLN A 43 3.88 35.69 -15.81
C GLN A 43 4.72 36.92 -16.13
N ASP A 44 5.95 36.67 -16.56
CA ASP A 44 6.88 37.66 -17.12
C ASP A 44 6.27 38.34 -18.36
N HIS A 45 5.72 39.54 -18.17
CA HIS A 45 5.32 40.43 -19.23
C HIS A 45 6.51 41.30 -19.60
N GLY A 46 7.24 40.90 -20.64
CA GLY A 46 8.26 41.69 -21.25
C GLY A 46 7.73 43.03 -21.79
N HIS A 47 8.41 44.10 -21.49
CA HIS A 47 8.34 45.38 -22.20
C HIS A 47 9.72 45.76 -22.74
N PRO A 48 9.78 46.32 -23.98
CA PRO A 48 11.01 46.60 -24.69
C PRO A 48 11.47 48.07 -24.53
N HIS A 49 12.70 48.31 -24.99
CA HIS A 49 13.38 49.62 -25.29
C HIS A 49 14.17 50.25 -24.14
N ASP A 50 15.36 50.82 -24.34
CA ASP A 50 16.06 51.39 -25.51
C ASP A 50 17.57 51.58 -25.20
N HIS A 51 18.34 51.51 -26.30
CA HIS A 51 19.64 52.09 -26.60
C HIS A 51 20.53 52.80 -25.56
N ALA A 52 21.83 52.45 -25.44
CA ALA A 52 22.92 53.22 -26.04
C ALA A 52 24.33 52.84 -25.52
N ASN A 53 25.24 52.72 -26.51
CA ASN A 53 26.68 52.98 -26.50
C ASN A 53 27.70 52.01 -25.90
N THR A 54 28.41 51.41 -26.88
CA THR A 54 29.80 50.94 -26.87
C THR A 54 30.83 52.04 -26.51
N PRO A 55 32.13 51.76 -26.18
CA PRO A 55 33.03 51.07 -27.13
C PRO A 55 34.13 50.14 -26.54
N ASP A 56 34.51 49.18 -27.39
CA ASP A 56 35.86 48.84 -27.86
C ASP A 56 36.96 48.39 -26.87
N THR A 57 37.55 47.22 -27.07
CA THR A 57 38.85 46.93 -27.71
C THR A 57 39.35 45.48 -27.57
N LYS A 58 39.70 44.91 -28.73
CA LYS A 58 40.87 44.05 -29.10
C LYS A 58 40.85 42.56 -28.68
N LYS A 59 40.63 41.71 -29.66
CA LYS A 59 41.54 40.92 -30.54
C LYS A 59 42.62 40.08 -29.85
N LYS A 60 42.59 38.77 -30.07
CA LYS A 60 43.55 37.95 -30.86
C LYS A 60 43.21 36.47 -30.86
N ASP A 61 42.96 35.95 -32.00
CA ASP A 61 43.64 34.99 -32.86
C ASP A 61 43.44 33.49 -32.57
N ALA A 62 42.81 32.88 -33.55
CA ALA A 62 42.85 31.45 -33.86
C ALA A 62 44.17 31.08 -34.57
N PRO A 63 44.54 29.80 -34.77
CA PRO A 63 44.28 29.16 -36.04
C PRO A 63 43.96 27.65 -36.04
N LYS A 64 43.06 27.23 -36.96
CA LYS A 64 43.14 26.34 -38.13
C LYS A 64 43.88 25.00 -37.94
N ALA A 65 43.22 23.91 -38.13
CA ALA A 65 42.80 23.10 -39.29
C ALA A 65 43.81 22.06 -39.76
N HIS A 66 43.33 20.83 -40.00
CA HIS A 66 43.60 19.94 -41.15
C HIS A 66 42.74 18.67 -40.96
N GLN A 67 41.77 18.37 -41.79
CA GLN A 67 41.65 17.64 -43.05
C GLN A 67 42.67 16.50 -43.18
N SER A 68 42.30 15.24 -43.48
CA SER A 68 41.70 14.77 -44.73
C SER A 68 41.64 13.24 -44.79
N HIS A 69 40.69 12.75 -45.54
CA HIS A 69 40.60 11.73 -46.59
C HIS A 69 40.33 10.28 -46.17
N ALA A 70 39.19 9.73 -46.58
CA ALA A 70 38.80 9.07 -47.83
C ALA A 70 39.37 7.65 -47.93
N GLY A 71 38.69 6.64 -48.31
CA GLY A 71 37.56 6.41 -49.13
C GLY A 71 37.46 4.92 -49.49
N HIS A 72 36.37 4.63 -50.19
CA HIS A 72 36.15 3.50 -51.11
C HIS A 72 35.69 2.14 -50.49
N LYS A 73 34.60 1.63 -50.87
CA LYS A 73 33.75 1.34 -52.05
C LYS A 73 33.42 -0.16 -52.13
N LYS A 74 32.12 -0.44 -52.24
CA LYS A 74 31.41 -1.35 -53.17
C LYS A 74 31.75 -2.85 -53.13
N THR A 75 30.83 -3.78 -53.27
CA THR A 75 29.66 -4.06 -54.11
C THR A 75 29.03 -5.37 -53.63
N ALA A 76 27.77 -5.48 -53.49
CA ALA A 76 26.71 -5.87 -54.43
C ALA A 76 26.38 -7.40 -54.46
N SER A 77 25.10 -7.66 -54.23
CA SER A 77 24.19 -8.46 -55.06
C SER A 77 24.07 -9.97 -54.90
N GLY A 78 22.85 -10.41 -54.76
CA GLY A 78 22.42 -11.73 -55.13
C GLY A 78 21.08 -12.19 -54.55
N ASN A 79 20.00 -11.87 -55.20
CA ASN A 79 18.65 -12.48 -55.06
C ASN A 79 18.69 -13.97 -55.29
N HIS A 80 17.84 -14.74 -54.61
CA HIS A 80 16.83 -15.54 -55.30
C HIS A 80 15.77 -16.13 -54.35
N ALA A 81 14.58 -16.17 -54.90
CA ALA A 81 13.28 -16.45 -54.37
C ALA A 81 12.91 -17.94 -54.35
N SER A 82 11.91 -18.22 -53.49
CA SER A 82 10.76 -19.09 -53.66
C SER A 82 10.93 -20.62 -53.76
N LYS A 83 10.22 -21.39 -52.95
CA LYS A 83 8.90 -22.04 -53.26
C LYS A 83 8.47 -23.00 -52.16
N GLN A 84 7.17 -23.00 -51.97
CA GLN A 84 6.35 -23.96 -51.25
C GLN A 84 6.58 -25.41 -51.63
N HIS A 85 6.40 -26.36 -50.69
CA HIS A 85 5.44 -27.45 -50.88
C HIS A 85 5.09 -28.19 -49.57
N GLN A 86 3.86 -28.64 -49.60
CA GLN A 86 3.09 -29.31 -48.58
C GLN A 86 3.41 -30.82 -48.44
N ARG A 87 3.00 -31.32 -47.23
CA ARG A 87 2.36 -32.64 -46.93
C ARG A 87 3.22 -33.87 -46.68
N HIS A 88 2.88 -34.48 -45.61
CA HIS A 88 2.39 -35.81 -45.19
C HIS A 88 3.20 -36.48 -44.08
N SER A 89 2.47 -36.63 -42.97
CA SER A 89 2.09 -37.87 -42.22
C SER A 89 3.15 -38.90 -41.87
N ASP A 90 3.20 -39.13 -40.59
CA ASP A 90 2.99 -40.42 -39.88
C ASP A 90 4.21 -41.29 -39.54
N HIS A 91 4.07 -41.83 -38.36
CA HIS A 91 4.67 -42.99 -37.70
C HIS A 91 5.74 -42.74 -36.63
N GLY A 92 5.27 -43.13 -35.47
CA GLY A 92 5.92 -43.16 -34.19
C GLY A 92 7.23 -43.94 -34.08
N ARG A 93 7.94 -43.61 -33.02
CA ARG A 93 8.76 -44.56 -32.27
C ARG A 93 9.04 -44.08 -30.86
N THR A 94 8.90 -44.96 -29.95
CA THR A 94 9.11 -44.98 -28.53
C THR A 94 10.55 -44.68 -28.11
N VAL A 95 10.66 -43.82 -27.05
CA VAL A 95 11.50 -43.74 -25.84
C VAL A 95 13.00 -44.13 -25.87
N PRO A 96 13.90 -43.43 -25.19
CA PRO A 96 14.09 -43.70 -23.77
C PRO A 96 14.17 -42.44 -22.87
N HIS A 97 13.74 -42.66 -21.62
CA HIS A 97 14.01 -41.83 -20.47
C HIS A 97 15.49 -41.43 -20.35
N ASP A 98 15.76 -40.14 -20.17
CA ASP A 98 16.91 -39.73 -19.42
C ASP A 98 16.49 -38.60 -18.45
N ALA A 99 16.66 -38.92 -17.18
CA ALA A 99 16.45 -37.99 -16.07
C ALA A 99 17.66 -37.07 -16.00
N THR A 100 17.44 -35.79 -16.13
CA THR A 100 18.20 -34.76 -15.36
C THR A 100 17.83 -33.35 -15.83
N HIS A 101 17.72 -32.49 -14.85
CA HIS A 101 17.54 -31.03 -14.85
C HIS A 101 16.10 -30.55 -14.82
N SER A 102 15.60 -30.40 -13.59
CA SER A 102 14.53 -29.47 -13.27
C SER A 102 15.03 -28.04 -13.54
N GLY A 103 14.92 -27.62 -14.78
CA GLY A 103 15.17 -26.26 -15.20
C GLY A 103 13.97 -25.39 -14.78
N VAL A 104 14.24 -24.33 -14.06
CA VAL A 104 13.29 -23.24 -13.83
C VAL A 104 12.93 -22.65 -15.19
N GLN A 105 11.73 -22.93 -15.70
CA GLN A 105 11.22 -22.28 -16.89
C GLN A 105 10.57 -20.95 -16.49
N MET A 106 11.32 -19.87 -16.65
CA MET A 106 10.73 -18.54 -16.71
C MET A 106 10.12 -18.35 -18.11
N HIS A 107 8.85 -18.65 -18.25
CA HIS A 107 8.13 -18.38 -19.47
C HIS A 107 7.16 -17.23 -19.27
N GLY A 108 7.34 -16.19 -20.09
CA GLY A 108 6.40 -15.08 -20.28
C GLY A 108 5.12 -15.51 -21.06
N VAL A 109 4.37 -16.45 -20.51
CA VAL A 109 2.95 -16.66 -20.79
C VAL A 109 2.32 -16.61 -19.40
N ALA A 110 1.77 -15.45 -19.06
CA ALA A 110 0.97 -15.32 -17.86
C ALA A 110 -0.23 -16.26 -17.96
N HIS A 111 -0.13 -17.47 -17.43
CA HIS A 111 -1.30 -18.16 -16.96
C HIS A 111 -1.88 -17.26 -15.87
N GLU A 112 -3.03 -16.65 -16.14
CA GLU A 112 -3.75 -15.87 -15.12
C GLU A 112 -3.90 -16.75 -13.89
N MET A 113 -3.20 -16.42 -12.82
CA MET A 113 -3.42 -17.04 -11.52
C MET A 113 -4.84 -16.71 -11.09
N HIS A 114 -5.58 -17.72 -10.69
CA HIS A 114 -6.85 -17.52 -9.99
C HIS A 114 -6.60 -17.17 -8.53
N GLY A 115 -7.58 -16.55 -7.91
CA GLY A 115 -7.53 -16.26 -6.49
C GLY A 115 -7.34 -17.51 -5.63
N PHE A 116 -6.70 -17.40 -4.50
CA PHE A 116 -6.47 -18.48 -3.55
C PHE A 116 -7.77 -18.99 -2.89
N LEU A 117 -8.76 -18.11 -2.78
CA LEU A 117 -10.00 -18.36 -2.05
C LEU A 117 -11.19 -18.66 -2.98
N GLY A 118 -11.00 -18.53 -4.30
CA GLY A 118 -12.07 -18.81 -5.24
C GLY A 118 -11.76 -18.50 -6.71
N PRO A 119 -12.71 -18.79 -7.61
CA PRO A 119 -12.55 -18.67 -9.05
C PRO A 119 -12.75 -17.21 -9.53
N TYR A 120 -11.90 -16.31 -9.11
CA TYR A 120 -11.86 -14.90 -9.48
C TYR A 120 -10.41 -14.46 -9.78
N PRO A 121 -10.19 -13.31 -10.43
CA PRO A 121 -8.85 -12.81 -10.70
C PRO A 121 -8.03 -12.62 -9.43
N VAL A 122 -6.77 -13.06 -9.41
CA VAL A 122 -5.88 -12.94 -8.24
C VAL A 122 -5.67 -11.49 -7.80
N GLN A 123 -5.84 -10.51 -8.70
CA GLN A 123 -5.80 -9.07 -8.42
C GLN A 123 -6.84 -8.62 -7.37
N ARG A 124 -7.90 -9.41 -7.16
CA ARG A 124 -8.91 -9.15 -6.14
C ARG A 124 -8.40 -9.42 -4.73
N GLU A 125 -7.35 -10.21 -4.55
CA GLU A 125 -6.83 -10.55 -3.25
C GLU A 125 -5.99 -9.43 -2.66
N GLY A 126 -6.31 -9.06 -1.41
CA GLY A 126 -5.55 -8.16 -0.57
C GLY A 126 -4.78 -8.89 0.52
N SER A 127 -4.57 -8.24 1.65
CA SER A 127 -3.99 -8.85 2.84
C SER A 127 -4.96 -9.85 3.49
N GLY A 128 -4.44 -10.91 4.10
CA GLY A 128 -5.24 -11.97 4.71
C GLY A 128 -6.27 -12.53 3.73
N THR A 129 -7.54 -12.39 4.05
CA THR A 129 -8.67 -12.76 3.19
C THR A 129 -9.41 -11.56 2.59
N SER A 130 -8.88 -10.33 2.73
CA SER A 130 -9.53 -9.11 2.25
C SER A 130 -9.59 -9.02 0.72
N TRP A 131 -10.50 -8.19 0.21
CA TRP A 131 -10.67 -7.97 -1.22
C TRP A 131 -10.25 -6.56 -1.64
N LEU A 132 -9.69 -6.48 -2.84
CA LEU A 132 -9.36 -5.27 -3.61
C LEU A 132 -10.24 -5.21 -4.88
N PRO A 133 -10.31 -4.08 -5.59
CA PRO A 133 -10.88 -4.03 -6.92
C PRO A 133 -10.15 -4.96 -7.89
N ASP A 134 -10.86 -5.63 -8.81
CA ASP A 134 -10.26 -6.49 -9.85
C ASP A 134 -9.35 -5.71 -10.82
N ALA A 135 -9.52 -4.40 -10.87
CA ALA A 135 -8.66 -3.50 -11.65
C ALA A 135 -7.34 -3.14 -10.95
N THR A 136 -7.12 -3.64 -9.73
CA THR A 136 -5.86 -3.44 -9.00
C THR A 136 -4.71 -4.08 -9.77
N PRO A 137 -3.57 -3.37 -9.97
CA PRO A 137 -2.43 -3.99 -10.63
C PRO A 137 -1.92 -5.16 -9.80
N HIS A 138 -1.57 -6.22 -10.49
CA HIS A 138 -0.95 -7.37 -9.86
C HIS A 138 0.55 -7.15 -9.80
N PHE A 139 1.05 -6.86 -8.62
CA PHE A 139 2.47 -6.68 -8.37
C PHE A 139 3.07 -7.99 -7.90
N GLY A 140 4.06 -8.51 -8.62
CA GLY A 140 4.77 -9.71 -8.20
C GLY A 140 5.48 -10.43 -9.31
N VAL A 141 6.58 -11.08 -8.97
CA VAL A 141 7.33 -11.99 -9.85
C VAL A 141 6.69 -13.36 -9.76
N HIS A 142 6.24 -13.88 -10.89
CA HIS A 142 5.59 -15.19 -10.99
C HIS A 142 6.57 -16.26 -11.44
N ALA A 143 6.45 -17.46 -10.85
CA ALA A 143 7.17 -18.65 -11.27
C ALA A 143 6.31 -19.91 -11.09
N THR A 144 6.60 -20.94 -11.88
CA THR A 144 5.94 -22.25 -11.78
C THR A 144 6.97 -23.32 -11.48
N PHE A 145 6.72 -24.13 -10.45
CA PHE A 145 7.57 -25.25 -10.03
C PHE A 145 6.71 -26.51 -9.93
N GLY A 146 6.71 -27.32 -10.99
CA GLY A 146 5.79 -28.45 -11.10
C GLY A 146 4.33 -27.99 -11.09
N GLU A 147 3.55 -28.46 -10.11
CA GLU A 147 2.15 -28.03 -9.93
C GLU A 147 1.99 -26.72 -9.14
N TRP A 148 3.06 -26.19 -8.56
CA TRP A 148 3.02 -24.97 -7.78
C TRP A 148 3.12 -23.73 -8.67
N GLN A 149 2.14 -22.86 -8.56
CA GLN A 149 2.20 -21.48 -9.03
C GLN A 149 2.64 -20.60 -7.85
N THR A 150 3.67 -19.81 -8.05
CA THR A 150 4.24 -18.96 -6.99
C THR A 150 4.29 -17.51 -7.43
N MET A 151 4.19 -16.62 -6.45
CA MET A 151 4.35 -15.17 -6.60
C MET A 151 5.22 -14.63 -5.46
N TYR A 152 6.10 -13.70 -5.79
CA TYR A 152 6.96 -13.02 -4.83
C TYR A 152 6.91 -11.53 -5.07
N HIS A 153 6.78 -10.74 -4.02
CA HIS A 153 6.93 -9.30 -4.09
C HIS A 153 7.59 -8.76 -2.84
N ALA A 154 8.20 -7.58 -2.96
CA ALA A 154 8.80 -6.90 -1.82
C ALA A 154 8.72 -5.38 -1.99
N LEU A 155 8.66 -4.70 -0.88
CA LEU A 155 8.77 -3.25 -0.77
C LEU A 155 9.64 -2.93 0.44
N PHE A 156 10.76 -2.24 0.22
CA PHE A 156 11.65 -1.77 1.28
C PHE A 156 11.92 -0.28 1.12
N ASN A 157 11.84 0.46 2.21
CA ASN A 157 12.19 1.87 2.25
C ASN A 157 13.29 2.09 3.30
N LEU A 158 14.36 2.80 2.92
CA LEU A 158 15.26 3.44 3.86
C LEU A 158 14.78 4.87 4.04
N VAL A 159 14.27 5.20 5.21
CA VAL A 159 13.57 6.45 5.52
C VAL A 159 14.41 7.29 6.48
N TYR A 160 14.55 8.58 6.16
CA TYR A 160 14.86 9.63 7.12
C TYR A 160 13.57 10.36 7.45
N ASP A 161 13.19 10.35 8.72
CA ASP A 161 11.98 10.93 9.26
C ASP A 161 12.34 12.08 10.18
N HIS A 162 11.68 13.23 9.98
CA HIS A 162 11.72 14.40 10.83
C HIS A 162 10.29 14.78 11.23
N GLN A 163 9.94 14.56 12.48
CA GLN A 163 8.68 15.01 13.07
C GLN A 163 8.93 16.33 13.80
N GLY A 164 8.26 17.41 13.38
CA GLY A 164 8.45 18.74 13.94
C GLY A 164 7.68 18.98 15.25
N GLY A 165 7.90 20.16 15.86
CA GLY A 165 7.22 20.56 17.08
C GLY A 165 7.85 20.01 18.38
N PRO A 166 7.31 20.41 19.55
CA PRO A 166 7.90 20.07 20.86
C PRO A 166 7.93 18.57 21.18
N ARG A 167 7.00 17.77 20.60
CA ARG A 167 6.90 16.32 20.78
C ARG A 167 7.46 15.55 19.59
N GLY A 168 8.08 16.25 18.65
CA GLY A 168 8.71 15.68 17.49
C GLY A 168 10.01 14.95 17.78
N GLY A 169 10.66 14.47 16.72
CA GLY A 169 11.94 13.78 16.79
C GLY A 169 12.40 13.31 15.41
N ASP A 170 13.64 12.86 15.36
CA ASP A 170 14.27 12.40 14.12
C ASP A 170 14.62 10.92 14.22
N LYS A 171 14.49 10.21 13.11
CA LYS A 171 14.96 8.83 13.00
C LYS A 171 15.25 8.42 11.57
N THR A 172 16.34 7.67 11.39
CA THR A 172 16.58 6.89 10.16
C THR A 172 16.27 5.43 10.43
N PHE A 173 15.47 4.79 9.58
CA PHE A 173 15.06 3.41 9.75
C PHE A 173 14.76 2.74 8.41
N VAL A 174 14.63 1.41 8.45
CA VAL A 174 14.15 0.60 7.32
C VAL A 174 12.79 0.05 7.70
N ASN A 175 11.83 0.17 6.80
CA ASN A 175 10.54 -0.51 6.88
C ASN A 175 10.18 -1.17 5.55
N GLY A 176 9.12 -1.97 5.58
CA GLY A 176 8.62 -2.62 4.38
C GLY A 176 8.21 -4.06 4.60
N MET A 177 8.14 -4.83 3.51
CA MET A 177 7.76 -6.24 3.55
C MET A 177 8.40 -7.04 2.43
N LEU A 178 8.55 -8.34 2.68
CA LEU A 178 8.84 -9.38 1.70
C LEU A 178 7.73 -10.42 1.79
N MET A 179 7.04 -10.69 0.69
CA MET A 179 5.96 -11.66 0.64
C MET A 179 6.20 -12.73 -0.43
N GLY A 180 5.91 -13.97 -0.08
CA GLY A 180 5.84 -15.11 -0.98
C GLY A 180 4.52 -15.83 -0.85
N MET A 181 3.95 -16.21 -1.99
CA MET A 181 2.71 -16.97 -2.09
C MET A 181 2.90 -18.17 -3.01
N ALA A 182 2.24 -19.28 -2.70
CA ALA A 182 2.27 -20.48 -3.54
C ALA A 182 0.92 -21.18 -3.50
N GLN A 183 0.44 -21.63 -4.65
CA GLN A 183 -0.80 -22.42 -4.74
C GLN A 183 -0.65 -23.59 -5.68
N ARG A 184 -1.43 -24.65 -5.45
CA ARG A 184 -1.56 -25.79 -6.34
C ARG A 184 -2.93 -26.45 -6.21
N PRO A 185 -3.35 -27.24 -7.21
CA PRO A 185 -4.47 -28.14 -7.04
C PRO A 185 -4.22 -29.16 -5.93
N LEU A 186 -5.24 -29.46 -5.13
CA LEU A 186 -5.24 -30.54 -4.12
C LEU A 186 -6.63 -31.19 -4.08
N GLY A 187 -6.76 -32.40 -4.64
CA GLY A 187 -8.07 -32.99 -4.90
C GLY A 187 -8.89 -32.11 -5.84
N ASP A 188 -10.14 -31.85 -5.48
CA ASP A 188 -11.04 -30.99 -6.26
C ASP A 188 -10.94 -29.50 -5.88
N GLY A 189 -9.99 -29.14 -5.02
CA GLY A 189 -9.80 -27.78 -4.53
C GLY A 189 -8.43 -27.21 -4.83
N THR A 190 -8.19 -25.99 -4.34
CA THR A 190 -6.91 -25.28 -4.39
C THR A 190 -6.33 -25.16 -3.00
N PHE A 191 -5.10 -25.63 -2.83
CA PHE A 191 -4.31 -25.46 -1.61
C PHE A 191 -3.32 -24.31 -1.79
N GLY A 192 -3.23 -23.43 -0.80
CA GLY A 192 -2.37 -22.27 -0.82
C GLY A 192 -1.51 -22.13 0.43
N LEU A 193 -0.35 -21.51 0.25
CA LEU A 193 0.60 -21.10 1.30
C LEU A 193 0.95 -19.62 1.10
N ARG A 194 1.07 -18.88 2.21
CA ARG A 194 1.46 -17.48 2.22
C ARG A 194 2.44 -17.23 3.35
N ALA A 195 3.48 -16.42 3.08
CA ALA A 195 4.44 -15.98 4.07
C ALA A 195 4.78 -14.51 3.81
N MET A 196 4.78 -13.69 4.87
CA MET A 196 5.17 -12.28 4.81
C MET A 196 6.07 -11.95 5.99
N LEU A 197 7.17 -11.26 5.69
CA LEU A 197 8.18 -10.84 6.65
C LEU A 197 8.36 -9.32 6.60
N ALA A 198 8.59 -8.68 7.76
CA ALA A 198 8.95 -7.28 7.85
C ALA A 198 10.37 -7.07 8.39
N PRO A 199 11.13 -6.09 7.89
CA PRO A 199 12.41 -5.68 8.48
C PRO A 199 12.25 -4.79 9.72
N ASP A 200 11.04 -4.42 10.07
CA ASP A 200 10.70 -3.43 11.09
C ASP A 200 11.36 -3.68 12.46
N PRO A 201 11.52 -4.93 12.95
CA PRO A 201 12.21 -5.18 14.22
C PRO A 201 13.63 -4.63 14.29
N PHE A 202 14.30 -4.48 13.13
CA PHE A 202 15.66 -3.92 13.08
C PHE A 202 15.71 -2.42 13.41
N MET A 203 14.60 -1.69 13.34
CA MET A 203 14.52 -0.29 13.79
C MET A 203 14.51 -0.14 15.32
N GLY A 204 14.31 -1.25 16.05
CA GLY A 204 14.25 -1.29 17.51
C GLY A 204 12.83 -1.12 18.06
N LYS A 205 12.62 -1.61 19.28
CA LYS A 205 11.31 -1.78 19.92
C LYS A 205 10.49 -0.48 20.07
N ASN A 206 11.14 0.67 20.10
CA ASN A 206 10.47 1.98 20.20
C ASN A 206 9.91 2.48 18.85
N GLY A 207 9.99 1.68 17.77
CA GLY A 207 9.50 2.10 16.47
C GLY A 207 10.10 3.41 15.97
N TYR A 208 9.32 4.22 15.26
CA TYR A 208 9.75 5.52 14.73
C TYR A 208 8.80 6.64 15.18
N PRO A 209 9.26 7.91 15.23
CA PRO A 209 8.40 9.04 15.55
C PRO A 209 7.25 9.17 14.57
N LEU A 210 6.03 9.33 15.08
CA LEU A 210 4.83 9.58 14.28
C LEU A 210 3.86 10.36 15.17
N LEU A 211 3.82 11.67 14.99
CA LEU A 211 2.98 12.54 15.82
C LEU A 211 1.51 12.12 15.76
N LEU A 212 0.85 12.15 16.91
CA LEU A 212 -0.55 11.80 17.12
C LEU A 212 -0.88 10.30 16.95
N ALA A 213 0.11 9.45 16.74
CA ALA A 213 -0.07 8.01 16.81
C ALA A 213 0.03 7.54 18.26
N THR A 214 -0.84 6.60 18.64
CA THR A 214 -0.87 5.94 19.95
C THR A 214 -1.04 4.44 19.77
N GLY A 215 -1.02 3.71 20.86
CA GLY A 215 -1.22 2.28 20.93
C GLY A 215 0.05 1.49 21.14
N GLU A 216 -0.11 0.31 21.72
CA GLU A 216 0.94 -0.63 22.10
C GLU A 216 2.00 -0.08 23.08
N THR A 217 3.03 -0.89 23.32
CA THR A 217 4.09 -0.60 24.27
C THR A 217 5.42 -1.15 23.76
N ALA A 218 6.53 -0.50 24.13
CA ALA A 218 7.88 -0.97 23.81
C ALA A 218 8.53 -1.76 24.95
N ASP A 219 7.98 -1.72 26.15
CA ASP A 219 8.57 -2.27 27.38
C ASP A 219 7.56 -3.09 28.24
N GLY A 220 6.29 -3.16 27.82
CA GLY A 220 5.23 -3.80 28.57
C GLY A 220 4.73 -3.00 29.78
N GLN A 221 5.11 -1.71 29.90
CA GLN A 221 4.79 -0.88 31.07
C GLN A 221 4.28 0.52 30.72
N THR A 222 4.77 1.12 29.60
CA THR A 222 4.45 2.48 29.20
C THR A 222 3.87 2.51 27.79
N HIS A 223 2.81 3.30 27.58
CA HIS A 223 2.23 3.50 26.26
C HIS A 223 3.21 4.20 25.32
N LEU A 224 3.25 3.76 24.07
CA LEU A 224 3.88 4.50 22.99
C LEU A 224 2.95 5.62 22.56
N ILE A 225 3.40 6.87 22.73
CA ILE A 225 2.70 8.07 22.30
C ILE A 225 3.59 8.83 21.32
N ASP A 226 3.00 9.35 20.23
CA ASP A 226 3.71 10.01 19.13
C ASP A 226 4.75 9.11 18.46
N ARG A 227 4.46 7.84 18.42
CA ARG A 227 5.33 6.82 17.82
C ARG A 227 4.49 5.71 17.18
N GLN A 228 5.00 5.22 16.05
CA GLN A 228 4.53 3.95 15.47
C GLN A 228 5.44 2.83 15.97
N HIS A 229 4.86 1.81 16.55
CA HIS A 229 5.55 0.57 16.92
C HIS A 229 6.07 -0.19 15.67
N PRO A 230 7.13 -1.01 15.76
CA PRO A 230 7.56 -1.85 14.67
C PRO A 230 6.60 -3.03 14.49
N HIS A 231 6.38 -3.47 13.27
CA HIS A 231 5.74 -4.75 13.01
C HIS A 231 6.62 -5.91 13.48
N ASP A 232 6.01 -7.08 13.69
CA ASP A 232 6.72 -8.31 13.96
C ASP A 232 7.47 -8.79 12.70
N LEU A 233 8.58 -9.53 12.91
CA LEU A 233 9.34 -10.13 11.81
C LEU A 233 8.45 -11.01 10.94
N PHE A 234 7.59 -11.83 11.58
CA PHE A 234 6.64 -12.69 10.90
C PHE A 234 5.27 -12.01 10.88
N MET A 235 4.91 -11.39 9.74
CA MET A 235 3.63 -10.73 9.58
C MET A 235 2.52 -11.70 9.15
N GLU A 236 2.85 -12.68 8.31
CA GLU A 236 1.91 -13.73 7.90
C GLU A 236 2.66 -15.05 7.67
N LEU A 237 2.13 -16.13 8.24
CA LEU A 237 2.45 -17.51 7.91
C LEU A 237 1.12 -18.25 7.84
N ALA A 238 0.58 -18.42 6.64
CA ALA A 238 -0.78 -18.88 6.47
C ALA A 238 -0.92 -20.00 5.43
N THR A 239 -1.97 -20.77 5.60
CA THR A 239 -2.42 -21.77 4.64
C THR A 239 -3.89 -21.57 4.30
N THR A 240 -4.26 -21.89 3.07
CA THR A 240 -5.63 -21.81 2.57
C THR A 240 -6.04 -23.09 1.90
N TYR A 241 -7.32 -23.40 1.94
CA TYR A 241 -7.93 -24.40 1.07
C TYR A 241 -9.27 -23.88 0.58
N SER A 242 -9.49 -23.90 -0.74
CA SER A 242 -10.75 -23.49 -1.34
C SER A 242 -11.29 -24.58 -2.27
N TYR A 243 -12.61 -24.66 -2.31
CA TYR A 243 -13.35 -25.57 -3.20
C TYR A 243 -14.38 -24.78 -3.98
N ALA A 244 -14.20 -24.73 -5.31
CA ALA A 244 -15.14 -24.10 -6.22
C ALA A 244 -16.26 -25.08 -6.58
N PHE A 245 -17.48 -24.77 -6.16
CA PHE A 245 -18.65 -25.61 -6.49
C PHE A 245 -19.36 -25.19 -7.78
N ASN A 246 -18.97 -24.04 -8.33
CA ASN A 246 -19.27 -23.62 -9.69
C ASN A 246 -18.22 -22.59 -10.17
N LYS A 247 -18.37 -22.11 -11.42
CA LYS A 247 -17.39 -21.22 -12.06
C LYS A 247 -17.21 -19.83 -11.40
N ASN A 248 -18.11 -19.42 -10.51
CA ASN A 248 -18.11 -18.10 -9.88
C ASN A 248 -18.23 -18.17 -8.35
N SER A 249 -18.28 -19.38 -7.77
CA SER A 249 -18.55 -19.50 -6.33
C SER A 249 -17.70 -20.59 -5.69
N SER A 250 -17.26 -20.35 -4.48
CA SER A 250 -16.43 -21.26 -3.68
C SER A 250 -16.74 -21.16 -2.20
N VAL A 251 -16.32 -22.17 -1.46
CA VAL A 251 -16.13 -22.12 -0.01
C VAL A 251 -14.65 -22.24 0.28
N TYR A 252 -14.19 -21.66 1.37
CA TYR A 252 -12.79 -21.71 1.73
C TYR A 252 -12.57 -21.69 3.23
N VAL A 253 -11.38 -22.10 3.62
CA VAL A 253 -10.79 -21.91 4.94
C VAL A 253 -9.42 -21.26 4.80
N TYR A 254 -9.06 -20.42 5.78
CA TYR A 254 -7.76 -19.80 5.93
C TYR A 254 -7.32 -19.98 7.37
N ALA A 255 -6.07 -20.34 7.59
CA ALA A 255 -5.46 -20.46 8.90
C ALA A 255 -4.10 -19.77 8.90
N GLY A 256 -3.88 -18.83 9.83
CA GLY A 256 -2.66 -18.04 9.96
C GLY A 256 -2.03 -18.13 11.34
N LEU A 257 -0.68 -18.16 11.36
CA LEU A 257 0.11 -18.14 12.58
C LEU A 257 1.48 -17.46 12.34
N PRO A 258 1.55 -16.13 12.27
CA PRO A 258 0.43 -15.17 12.35
C PRO A 258 -0.41 -15.10 11.07
N GLY A 259 -1.49 -14.32 11.13
CA GLY A 259 -2.39 -14.06 10.01
C GLY A 259 -3.28 -12.85 10.25
N GLU A 260 -4.24 -12.62 9.33
CA GLU A 260 -5.18 -11.51 9.39
C GLU A 260 -6.62 -12.03 9.47
N PRO A 261 -7.41 -11.68 10.51
CA PRO A 261 -8.82 -12.05 10.62
C PRO A 261 -9.70 -11.25 9.65
N ALA A 262 -10.93 -11.70 9.45
CA ALA A 262 -11.95 -11.01 8.66
C ALA A 262 -12.47 -9.74 9.38
N LEU A 263 -11.60 -8.77 9.58
CA LEU A 263 -11.87 -7.50 10.25
C LEU A 263 -11.11 -6.36 9.56
N GLY A 264 -11.82 -5.31 9.20
CA GLY A 264 -11.22 -4.16 8.51
C GLY A 264 -11.12 -4.29 6.99
N PRO A 265 -10.71 -3.21 6.31
CA PRO A 265 -10.28 -3.23 4.92
C PRO A 265 -8.97 -4.00 4.75
N SER A 266 -8.55 -4.27 3.52
CA SER A 266 -7.16 -4.69 3.25
C SER A 266 -6.19 -3.71 3.92
N THR A 267 -5.13 -4.22 4.55
CA THR A 267 -4.20 -3.35 5.29
C THR A 267 -3.51 -2.33 4.37
N PHE A 268 -3.11 -1.18 4.92
CA PHE A 268 -2.58 -0.04 4.15
C PHE A 268 -1.42 -0.41 3.23
N MET A 269 -0.56 -1.36 3.63
CA MET A 269 0.58 -1.86 2.87
C MET A 269 0.18 -2.63 1.59
N HIS A 270 -1.06 -3.07 1.48
CA HIS A 270 -1.61 -3.82 0.34
C HIS A 270 -2.62 -3.02 -0.48
N ARG A 271 -3.04 -1.84 -0.01
CA ARG A 271 -3.89 -0.94 -0.80
C ARG A 271 -3.03 -0.11 -1.75
N THR A 272 -3.30 -0.12 -3.04
CA THR A 272 -2.56 0.69 -4.03
C THR A 272 -2.57 2.19 -3.69
N SER A 273 -3.61 2.67 -3.01
CA SER A 273 -3.73 4.06 -2.54
C SER A 273 -2.80 4.42 -1.38
N GLY A 274 -2.34 3.43 -0.59
CA GLY A 274 -1.57 3.64 0.64
C GLY A 274 -0.19 3.00 0.67
N MET A 275 0.05 1.95 -0.12
CA MET A 275 1.23 1.09 -0.04
C MET A 275 2.57 1.80 -0.29
N ASP A 276 2.54 2.89 -1.04
CA ASP A 276 3.73 3.68 -1.40
C ASP A 276 4.02 4.82 -0.39
N ILE A 277 3.20 4.99 0.65
CA ILE A 277 3.41 5.95 1.74
C ILE A 277 4.25 5.26 2.83
N PRO A 278 5.46 5.79 3.17
CA PRO A 278 6.40 5.08 4.05
C PRO A 278 6.00 5.09 5.54
N GLU A 279 4.96 5.83 5.92
CA GLU A 279 4.43 5.87 7.29
C GLU A 279 3.11 5.13 7.41
N ALA A 280 2.86 4.52 8.57
CA ALA A 280 1.56 3.98 8.92
C ALA A 280 0.51 5.11 9.03
N PRO A 281 -0.76 4.85 8.74
CA PRO A 281 -1.81 5.81 9.04
C PRO A 281 -2.03 5.92 10.56
N ILE A 282 -2.32 7.15 11.05
CA ILE A 282 -2.75 7.32 12.46
C ILE A 282 -4.13 6.70 12.72
N THR A 283 -4.88 6.40 11.67
CA THR A 283 -6.15 5.65 11.72
C THR A 283 -5.99 4.13 11.79
N HIS A 284 -4.75 3.62 11.82
CA HIS A 284 -4.43 2.19 11.75
C HIS A 284 -5.20 1.37 12.80
N HIS A 285 -5.22 1.83 14.05
CA HIS A 285 -5.89 1.13 15.16
C HIS A 285 -7.43 1.13 15.08
N TRP A 286 -8.04 1.94 14.20
CA TRP A 286 -9.49 1.93 13.93
C TRP A 286 -9.87 0.99 12.79
N LEU A 287 -8.92 0.68 11.89
CA LEU A 287 -9.22 0.06 10.60
C LEU A 287 -8.60 -1.31 10.41
N ASP A 288 -7.28 -1.41 10.54
CA ASP A 288 -6.53 -2.56 10.02
C ASP A 288 -5.35 -3.01 10.93
N SER A 289 -5.33 -2.64 12.22
CA SER A 289 -4.27 -3.05 13.15
C SER A 289 -4.21 -4.56 13.42
N THR A 290 -5.29 -5.30 13.21
CA THR A 290 -5.35 -6.74 13.41
C THR A 290 -4.70 -7.55 12.27
N HIS A 291 -3.96 -6.90 11.34
CA HIS A 291 -3.35 -7.59 10.21
C HIS A 291 -2.18 -8.52 10.59
N ILE A 292 -1.66 -8.41 11.80
CA ILE A 292 -0.72 -9.36 12.41
C ILE A 292 -1.35 -9.89 13.69
N THR A 293 -1.88 -11.10 13.63
CA THR A 293 -2.58 -11.73 14.76
C THR A 293 -2.12 -13.17 14.91
N PHE A 294 -1.64 -13.52 16.09
CA PHE A 294 -1.11 -14.86 16.39
C PHE A 294 -2.24 -15.85 16.66
N GLY A 295 -2.63 -16.57 15.61
CA GLY A 295 -3.72 -17.53 15.59
C GLY A 295 -5.00 -16.96 14.99
N VAL A 296 -5.24 -17.28 13.72
CA VAL A 296 -6.45 -16.92 12.97
C VAL A 296 -6.98 -18.15 12.28
N LEU A 297 -8.29 -18.36 12.39
CA LEU A 297 -9.03 -19.32 11.60
C LEU A 297 -10.22 -18.60 10.97
N THR A 298 -10.25 -18.52 9.65
CA THR A 298 -11.33 -17.89 8.88
C THR A 298 -12.00 -18.92 7.99
N ALA A 299 -13.32 -18.89 7.92
CA ALA A 299 -14.10 -19.61 6.94
C ALA A 299 -15.01 -18.63 6.19
N GLY A 300 -15.19 -18.86 4.89
CA GLY A 300 -15.99 -17.97 4.06
C GLY A 300 -16.56 -18.62 2.81
N VAL A 301 -17.46 -17.88 2.20
CA VAL A 301 -18.09 -18.23 0.92
C VAL A 301 -17.96 -17.05 -0.04
N VAL A 302 -17.56 -17.37 -1.26
CA VAL A 302 -17.56 -16.46 -2.41
C VAL A 302 -18.78 -16.76 -3.27
N LEU A 303 -19.55 -15.75 -3.59
CA LEU A 303 -20.75 -15.81 -4.43
C LEU A 303 -20.64 -14.74 -5.51
N ASP A 304 -19.89 -15.03 -6.57
CA ASP A 304 -19.60 -14.12 -7.67
C ASP A 304 -18.91 -12.81 -7.20
N THR A 305 -19.67 -11.73 -7.11
CA THR A 305 -19.18 -10.41 -6.67
C THR A 305 -19.27 -10.18 -5.16
N TRP A 306 -19.78 -11.13 -4.40
CA TRP A 306 -19.95 -11.08 -2.96
C TRP A 306 -19.06 -12.08 -2.25
N LYS A 307 -18.59 -11.71 -1.07
CA LYS A 307 -17.93 -12.61 -0.12
C LYS A 307 -18.45 -12.36 1.28
N ILE A 308 -18.75 -13.44 1.99
CA ILE A 308 -19.16 -13.43 3.40
C ILE A 308 -18.21 -14.35 4.15
N GLU A 309 -17.63 -13.87 5.24
CA GLU A 309 -16.63 -14.59 6.00
C GLU A 309 -16.71 -14.28 7.49
N ALA A 310 -16.24 -15.22 8.29
CA ALA A 310 -16.12 -15.08 9.73
C ALA A 310 -14.81 -15.67 10.21
N SER A 311 -14.25 -15.08 11.27
CA SER A 311 -12.99 -15.52 11.88
C SER A 311 -13.16 -15.77 13.37
N ALA A 312 -12.41 -16.77 13.87
CA ALA A 312 -12.00 -16.88 15.25
C ALA A 312 -10.50 -16.59 15.33
N PHE A 313 -10.06 -15.75 16.28
CA PHE A 313 -8.68 -15.31 16.33
C PHE A 313 -8.25 -14.88 17.74
N ARG A 314 -6.95 -14.65 17.94
CA ARG A 314 -6.42 -14.02 19.14
C ARG A 314 -6.66 -12.51 19.08
N GLY A 315 -7.41 -11.95 20.04
CA GLY A 315 -7.78 -10.54 20.03
C GLY A 315 -6.69 -9.60 20.52
N ARG A 316 -5.74 -10.11 21.28
CA ARG A 316 -4.63 -9.32 21.80
C ARG A 316 -3.66 -8.96 20.68
N GLU A 317 -3.29 -7.70 20.58
CA GLU A 317 -2.23 -7.23 19.70
C GLU A 317 -0.88 -7.89 20.05
N PRO A 318 0.05 -8.04 19.07
CA PRO A 318 1.38 -8.57 19.32
C PRO A 318 2.10 -7.81 20.44
N ASP A 319 2.90 -8.52 21.24
CA ASP A 319 3.65 -7.88 22.32
C ASP A 319 4.97 -7.24 21.83
N GLN A 320 5.79 -6.73 22.74
CA GLN A 320 7.06 -6.05 22.43
C GLN A 320 8.18 -6.98 21.94
N HIS A 321 7.96 -8.29 21.86
CA HIS A 321 8.96 -9.30 21.42
C HIS A 321 8.80 -9.59 19.92
N ARG A 322 9.24 -8.68 19.07
CA ARG A 322 8.98 -8.63 17.61
C ARG A 322 9.65 -9.73 16.77
N TYR A 323 10.38 -10.66 17.37
CA TYR A 323 11.06 -11.74 16.65
C TYR A 323 10.47 -13.12 16.90
N ASP A 324 9.54 -13.27 17.82
CA ASP A 324 8.94 -14.56 18.17
C ASP A 324 7.59 -14.77 17.48
N ILE A 325 7.02 -15.93 17.69
CA ILE A 325 5.66 -16.30 17.29
C ILE A 325 4.92 -16.66 18.57
N GLU A 326 3.97 -15.85 18.94
CA GLU A 326 3.19 -16.05 20.15
C GLU A 326 2.25 -17.27 20.05
N ALA A 327 1.92 -17.86 21.20
CA ALA A 327 1.01 -18.99 21.24
C ALA A 327 -0.37 -18.61 20.68
N PRO A 328 -0.95 -19.41 19.76
CA PRO A 328 -2.25 -19.12 19.19
C PRO A 328 -3.36 -19.22 20.23
N LYS A 329 -4.36 -18.36 20.11
CA LYS A 329 -5.56 -18.34 20.91
C LYS A 329 -6.74 -17.92 20.01
N LEU A 330 -7.88 -18.58 20.16
CA LEU A 330 -9.07 -18.28 19.37
C LEU A 330 -10.18 -17.81 20.33
N ASP A 331 -9.93 -16.71 21.00
CA ASP A 331 -10.80 -16.15 22.03
C ASP A 331 -11.63 -14.96 21.56
N ASN A 332 -11.48 -14.57 20.30
CA ASN A 332 -12.17 -13.45 19.67
C ASN A 332 -12.79 -13.86 18.34
N TYR A 333 -13.69 -13.03 17.85
CA TYR A 333 -14.42 -13.34 16.63
C TYR A 333 -14.74 -12.07 15.83
N SER A 334 -14.82 -12.25 14.52
CA SER A 334 -15.21 -11.19 13.58
C SER A 334 -16.02 -11.74 12.42
N ALA A 335 -16.68 -10.83 11.71
CA ALA A 335 -17.35 -11.11 10.45
C ALA A 335 -17.14 -9.94 9.48
N ARG A 336 -16.99 -10.26 8.21
CA ARG A 336 -16.84 -9.29 7.12
C ARG A 336 -17.68 -9.69 5.93
N ILE A 337 -18.30 -8.70 5.31
CA ILE A 337 -18.93 -8.79 4.00
C ILE A 337 -18.14 -7.91 3.03
N SER A 338 -17.81 -8.45 1.84
CA SER A 338 -17.14 -7.73 0.77
C SER A 338 -18.00 -7.80 -0.50
N TRP A 339 -17.96 -6.72 -1.31
CA TRP A 339 -18.72 -6.60 -2.53
C TRP A 339 -17.95 -5.83 -3.60
N ASN A 340 -17.71 -6.49 -4.74
CA ASN A 340 -17.07 -5.92 -5.92
C ASN A 340 -18.12 -5.77 -7.03
N PRO A 341 -18.95 -4.68 -7.05
CA PRO A 341 -20.04 -4.52 -8.02
C PRO A 341 -19.56 -4.35 -9.45
N ILE A 342 -18.40 -3.73 -9.61
CA ILE A 342 -17.71 -3.52 -10.87
C ILE A 342 -16.22 -3.79 -10.66
N ARG A 343 -15.51 -3.95 -11.75
CA ARG A 343 -14.09 -4.28 -11.76
C ARG A 343 -13.22 -3.25 -10.99
N GLU A 344 -13.60 -1.99 -11.00
CA GLU A 344 -12.84 -0.87 -10.45
C GLU A 344 -13.15 -0.60 -8.96
N LEU A 345 -14.15 -1.26 -8.37
CA LEU A 345 -14.69 -0.87 -7.06
C LEU A 345 -14.87 -2.06 -6.13
N SER A 346 -14.35 -1.94 -4.91
CA SER A 346 -14.51 -2.89 -3.82
C SER A 346 -15.06 -2.20 -2.58
N PHE A 347 -16.10 -2.76 -1.99
CA PHE A 347 -16.67 -2.35 -0.70
C PHE A 347 -16.44 -3.43 0.35
N GLN A 348 -16.31 -3.03 1.60
CA GLN A 348 -16.41 -3.93 2.74
C GLN A 348 -17.16 -3.27 3.91
N ALA A 349 -17.77 -4.11 4.73
CA ALA A 349 -18.22 -3.79 6.08
C ALA A 349 -17.84 -4.94 7.00
N SER A 350 -17.35 -4.64 8.18
CA SER A 350 -16.96 -5.65 9.15
C SER A 350 -17.27 -5.25 10.59
N TRP A 351 -17.35 -6.25 11.43
CA TRP A 351 -17.45 -6.13 12.88
C TRP A 351 -16.59 -7.19 13.55
N GLY A 352 -15.96 -6.82 14.66
CA GLY A 352 -15.19 -7.74 15.50
C GLY A 352 -15.35 -7.42 16.97
N HIS A 353 -15.28 -8.47 17.77
CA HIS A 353 -15.17 -8.40 19.23
C HIS A 353 -13.76 -8.80 19.63
N LEU A 354 -13.06 -7.91 20.35
CA LEU A 354 -11.68 -8.08 20.81
C LEU A 354 -11.68 -8.04 22.35
N GLN A 355 -11.29 -9.14 22.95
CA GLN A 355 -11.11 -9.25 24.39
C GLN A 355 -9.68 -8.83 24.74
N SER A 356 -9.55 -7.79 25.58
CA SER A 356 -8.24 -7.31 26.06
C SER A 356 -7.22 -7.10 24.92
N PRO A 357 -7.54 -6.25 23.89
CA PRO A 357 -6.63 -6.05 22.77
C PRO A 357 -5.33 -5.39 23.19
N GLU A 358 -5.39 -4.43 24.10
CA GLU A 358 -4.24 -3.67 24.58
C GLU A 358 -3.56 -4.35 25.76
N GLN A 359 -2.23 -4.48 25.70
CA GLN A 359 -1.45 -5.12 26.75
C GLN A 359 -1.54 -4.40 28.10
N LEU A 360 -1.57 -3.07 28.06
CA LEU A 360 -1.59 -2.23 29.26
C LEU A 360 -3.00 -2.02 29.83
N GLU A 361 -4.03 -2.43 29.09
CA GLU A 361 -5.43 -2.31 29.48
C GLU A 361 -6.18 -3.67 29.49
N PRO A 362 -5.69 -4.66 30.27
CA PRO A 362 -6.18 -6.04 30.20
C PRO A 362 -7.65 -6.22 30.58
N ASP A 363 -8.24 -5.27 31.31
CA ASP A 363 -9.63 -5.28 31.77
C ASP A 363 -10.60 -4.64 30.76
N LYS A 364 -10.09 -4.13 29.63
CA LYS A 364 -10.90 -3.50 28.58
C LYS A 364 -11.10 -4.43 27.39
N ASN A 365 -12.33 -4.49 26.90
CA ASN A 365 -12.68 -5.15 25.64
C ASN A 365 -13.03 -4.09 24.59
N GLU A 366 -12.96 -4.44 23.32
CA GLU A 366 -13.33 -3.57 22.21
C GLU A 366 -14.29 -4.26 21.25
N ASP A 367 -15.36 -3.57 20.85
CA ASP A 367 -16.10 -3.89 19.64
C ASP A 367 -15.69 -2.92 18.55
N ARG A 368 -15.21 -3.44 17.41
CA ARG A 368 -14.75 -2.64 16.26
C ARG A 368 -15.70 -2.79 15.09
N PHE A 369 -16.11 -1.67 14.49
CA PHE A 369 -16.86 -1.62 13.25
C PHE A 369 -16.06 -0.88 12.19
N THR A 370 -16.04 -1.39 10.97
CA THR A 370 -15.41 -0.70 9.84
C THR A 370 -16.28 -0.75 8.59
N VAL A 371 -16.16 0.30 7.78
CA VAL A 371 -16.72 0.36 6.43
C VAL A 371 -15.67 1.00 5.54
N SER A 372 -15.47 0.47 4.33
CA SER A 372 -14.57 1.07 3.35
C SER A 372 -15.04 0.89 1.92
N ALA A 373 -14.55 1.78 1.06
CA ALA A 373 -14.64 1.71 -0.38
C ALA A 373 -13.25 1.93 -0.98
N ILE A 374 -12.83 1.05 -1.87
CA ILE A 374 -11.57 1.16 -2.62
C ILE A 374 -11.93 1.26 -4.10
N TYR A 375 -11.46 2.30 -4.75
CA TYR A 375 -11.60 2.51 -6.18
C TYR A 375 -10.24 2.49 -6.85
N THR A 376 -10.07 1.68 -7.90
CA THR A 376 -8.83 1.60 -8.68
C THR A 376 -9.16 1.69 -10.16
N GLN A 377 -8.59 2.67 -10.85
CA GLN A 377 -8.82 2.95 -12.25
C GLN A 377 -7.51 2.98 -13.02
N PRO A 378 -7.21 1.97 -13.85
CA PRO A 378 -6.21 2.08 -14.90
C PRO A 378 -6.64 3.12 -15.94
N PHE A 379 -5.73 3.96 -16.41
CA PHE A 379 -6.02 4.98 -17.43
C PHE A 379 -4.81 5.24 -18.34
N GLY A 380 -5.08 5.53 -19.62
CA GLY A 380 -4.01 5.68 -20.61
C GLY A 380 -3.14 4.42 -20.70
N THR A 381 -1.86 4.59 -20.97
CA THR A 381 -0.87 3.51 -20.99
C THR A 381 -0.05 3.57 -19.71
N ASP A 382 -0.04 2.44 -18.95
CA ASP A 382 0.78 2.27 -17.74
C ASP A 382 0.51 3.29 -16.61
N ASN A 383 -0.70 3.85 -16.55
CA ASN A 383 -1.10 4.74 -15.47
C ASN A 383 -2.21 4.11 -14.62
N ILE A 384 -2.20 4.41 -13.33
CA ILE A 384 -3.17 3.90 -12.37
C ILE A 384 -3.51 5.02 -11.40
N TRP A 385 -4.79 5.14 -11.07
CA TRP A 385 -5.27 5.94 -9.97
C TRP A 385 -6.02 5.04 -9.00
N SER A 386 -5.68 5.11 -7.72
CA SER A 386 -6.36 4.36 -6.67
C SER A 386 -6.71 5.28 -5.51
N THR A 387 -7.89 5.10 -4.94
CA THR A 387 -8.38 5.89 -3.80
C THR A 387 -9.11 4.97 -2.83
N THR A 388 -8.86 5.15 -1.54
CA THR A 388 -9.57 4.48 -0.45
C THR A 388 -10.23 5.52 0.45
N VAL A 389 -11.50 5.28 0.78
CA VAL A 389 -12.21 5.96 1.86
C VAL A 389 -12.61 4.91 2.87
N ALA A 390 -12.29 5.13 4.14
CA ALA A 390 -12.71 4.23 5.20
C ALA A 390 -13.08 4.97 6.48
N TRP A 391 -13.95 4.33 7.25
CA TRP A 391 -14.35 4.72 8.57
C TRP A 391 -14.27 3.51 9.50
N GLY A 392 -13.74 3.73 10.71
CA GLY A 392 -13.71 2.76 11.78
C GLY A 392 -14.22 3.36 13.08
N ARG A 393 -14.88 2.53 13.90
CA ARG A 393 -15.31 2.89 15.25
C ARG A 393 -14.85 1.84 16.24
N LYS A 394 -14.07 2.29 17.22
CA LYS A 394 -13.72 1.53 18.42
C LYS A 394 -14.77 1.79 19.51
N MET A 395 -15.33 0.76 20.09
CA MET A 395 -16.21 0.85 21.27
C MET A 395 -15.55 0.12 22.42
N ILE A 396 -14.79 0.85 23.22
CA ILE A 396 -14.04 0.34 24.39
C ILE A 396 -15.04 0.08 25.53
N ARG A 397 -14.88 -1.03 26.24
CA ARG A 397 -15.79 -1.44 27.32
C ARG A 397 -15.02 -1.99 28.54
N PRO A 398 -15.10 -1.34 29.70
CA PRO A 398 -15.73 -0.02 29.93
C PRO A 398 -14.88 1.10 29.30
N GLY A 399 -15.53 2.13 28.74
CA GLY A 399 -14.83 3.29 28.20
C GLY A 399 -15.53 3.98 27.04
N ASP A 400 -14.73 4.52 26.16
CA ASP A 400 -15.12 5.49 25.14
C ASP A 400 -15.57 4.86 23.83
N LYS A 401 -16.17 5.69 22.98
CA LYS A 401 -16.43 5.38 21.57
C LYS A 401 -15.61 6.39 20.75
N LEU A 402 -14.72 5.87 19.93
CA LEU A 402 -13.76 6.66 19.19
C LEU A 402 -13.91 6.38 17.69
N ASP A 403 -13.96 7.41 16.89
CA ASP A 403 -14.09 7.34 15.43
C ASP A 403 -12.78 7.68 14.73
N GLY A 404 -12.46 6.94 13.67
CA GLY A 404 -11.37 7.20 12.75
C GLY A 404 -11.85 7.25 11.31
N PHE A 405 -11.40 8.25 10.54
CA PHE A 405 -11.69 8.43 9.12
C PHE A 405 -10.40 8.58 8.33
N ILE A 406 -10.33 7.94 7.18
CA ILE A 406 -9.22 8.06 6.25
C ILE A 406 -9.74 8.28 4.83
N LEU A 407 -9.05 9.18 4.12
CA LEU A 407 -9.06 9.28 2.66
C LEU A 407 -7.61 9.22 2.20
N GLU A 408 -7.25 8.19 1.44
CA GLU A 408 -5.93 8.09 0.84
C GLU A 408 -6.06 7.90 -0.67
N THR A 409 -5.11 8.44 -1.41
CA THR A 409 -5.10 8.36 -2.86
C THR A 409 -3.68 8.29 -3.40
N ALA A 410 -3.48 7.54 -4.48
CA ALA A 410 -2.23 7.48 -5.22
C ALA A 410 -2.51 7.49 -6.73
N ALA A 411 -1.69 8.23 -7.47
CA ALA A 411 -1.67 8.25 -8.91
C ALA A 411 -0.27 7.87 -9.39
N ILE A 412 -0.19 6.78 -10.13
CA ILE A 412 1.05 6.24 -10.71
C ILE A 412 1.04 6.55 -12.19
N PHE A 413 2.07 7.23 -12.67
CA PHE A 413 2.21 7.60 -14.07
C PHE A 413 3.41 6.88 -14.70
N GLN A 414 3.18 6.25 -15.87
CA GLN A 414 4.19 5.54 -16.64
C GLN A 414 4.99 4.50 -15.84
N LYS A 415 4.38 3.95 -14.79
CA LYS A 415 5.03 3.07 -13.81
C LYS A 415 6.30 3.67 -13.17
N GLN A 416 6.49 5.00 -13.25
CA GLN A 416 7.72 5.70 -12.87
C GLN A 416 7.52 6.81 -11.84
N TYR A 417 6.43 7.55 -11.94
CA TYR A 417 6.13 8.65 -11.04
C TYR A 417 4.92 8.28 -10.20
N THR A 418 5.02 8.35 -8.89
CA THR A 418 3.90 8.16 -7.97
C THR A 418 3.66 9.47 -7.24
N LEU A 419 2.43 9.96 -7.28
CA LEU A 419 1.95 11.04 -6.41
C LEU A 419 0.94 10.45 -5.44
N PHE A 420 1.04 10.80 -4.19
CA PHE A 420 0.12 10.30 -3.17
C PHE A 420 -0.28 11.36 -2.15
N ALA A 421 -1.45 11.16 -1.54
CA ALA A 421 -1.93 11.96 -0.42
C ALA A 421 -2.75 11.09 0.53
N ARG A 422 -2.72 11.43 1.83
CA ARG A 422 -3.53 10.81 2.88
C ARG A 422 -4.06 11.89 3.81
N ALA A 423 -5.38 11.95 3.96
CA ALA A 423 -6.05 12.79 4.94
C ALA A 423 -6.71 11.90 5.99
N GLU A 424 -6.49 12.21 7.26
CA GLU A 424 -6.91 11.41 8.40
C GLU A 424 -7.55 12.30 9.47
N ARG A 425 -8.59 11.78 10.10
CA ARG A 425 -9.25 12.38 11.26
C ARG A 425 -9.53 11.28 12.27
N VAL A 426 -8.98 11.41 13.47
CA VAL A 426 -9.16 10.43 14.54
C VAL A 426 -9.56 11.11 15.85
N GLN A 427 -10.33 10.36 16.65
CA GLN A 427 -10.59 10.68 18.04
C GLN A 427 -9.65 9.86 18.90
N GLU A 428 -8.83 10.53 19.69
CA GLU A 428 -7.79 9.96 20.55
C GLU A 428 -8.01 10.34 22.00
N ASN A 429 -7.83 9.37 22.91
CA ASN A 429 -7.89 9.58 24.36
C ASN A 429 -6.58 9.23 25.09
N GLU A 430 -5.52 8.86 24.35
CA GLU A 430 -4.22 8.45 24.91
C GLU A 430 -3.10 9.47 24.73
N LEU A 431 -3.36 10.62 24.06
CA LEU A 431 -2.33 11.61 23.74
C LEU A 431 -1.75 12.32 24.97
N LEU A 432 -2.48 12.33 26.08
CA LEU A 432 -2.03 12.87 27.36
C LEU A 432 -2.30 11.87 28.47
N ASP A 433 -1.33 11.65 29.34
CA ASP A 433 -1.46 10.83 30.54
C ASP A 433 -2.26 11.60 31.62
N LEU A 434 -3.58 11.62 31.47
CA LEU A 434 -4.53 12.30 32.33
C LEU A 434 -5.68 11.36 32.73
N ALA A 435 -6.19 11.50 33.92
CA ALA A 435 -7.35 10.75 34.41
C ALA A 435 -8.44 11.72 34.92
N PRO A 436 -9.66 11.74 34.35
CA PRO A 436 -10.08 10.95 33.18
C PRO A 436 -9.38 11.44 31.88
N ALA A 437 -9.12 10.51 30.98
CA ALA A 437 -8.48 10.81 29.70
C ALA A 437 -9.41 11.66 28.81
N PRO A 438 -9.00 12.86 28.37
CA PRO A 438 -9.81 13.66 27.49
C PRO A 438 -9.76 13.14 26.04
N ILE A 439 -10.91 13.12 25.36
CA ILE A 439 -10.97 12.77 23.94
C ILE A 439 -10.63 14.00 23.11
N PHE A 440 -9.60 13.87 22.26
CA PHE A 440 -9.22 14.90 21.29
C PHE A 440 -9.54 14.44 19.87
N THR A 441 -10.07 15.33 19.05
CA THR A 441 -10.19 15.11 17.61
C THR A 441 -9.01 15.75 16.92
N VAL A 442 -8.16 14.95 16.30
CA VAL A 442 -6.96 15.41 15.58
C VAL A 442 -7.07 15.09 14.09
N ASN A 443 -6.37 15.88 13.27
CA ASN A 443 -6.34 15.70 11.83
C ASN A 443 -4.90 15.67 11.35
N LYS A 444 -4.65 14.88 10.29
CA LYS A 444 -3.35 14.83 9.62
C LYS A 444 -3.56 14.81 8.10
N LEU A 445 -2.77 15.59 7.37
CA LEU A 445 -2.70 15.57 5.92
C LEU A 445 -1.26 15.32 5.50
N SER A 446 -0.99 14.21 4.85
CA SER A 446 0.31 13.86 4.27
C SER A 446 0.21 13.92 2.74
N VAL A 447 1.18 14.58 2.09
CA VAL A 447 1.28 14.69 0.63
C VAL A 447 2.71 14.39 0.21
N GLY A 448 2.88 13.60 -0.84
CA GLY A 448 4.21 13.23 -1.28
C GLY A 448 4.26 12.61 -2.67
N GLY A 449 5.44 12.14 -3.02
CA GLY A 449 5.65 11.50 -4.30
C GLY A 449 6.96 10.73 -4.38
N ILE A 450 7.08 9.94 -5.44
CA ILE A 450 8.22 9.05 -5.70
C ILE A 450 8.60 9.16 -7.17
N TYR A 451 9.90 9.16 -7.41
CA TYR A 451 10.50 9.00 -8.73
C TYR A 451 11.35 7.73 -8.78
N ASP A 452 10.91 6.74 -9.56
CA ASP A 452 11.65 5.51 -9.83
C ASP A 452 12.69 5.75 -10.93
N PHE A 453 13.93 6.04 -10.52
CA PHE A 453 15.03 6.41 -11.43
C PHE A 453 15.67 5.21 -12.14
N PHE A 454 15.47 3.99 -11.61
CA PHE A 454 15.93 2.75 -12.22
C PHE A 454 14.81 1.71 -12.19
N ARG A 455 14.58 1.05 -13.33
CA ARG A 455 13.52 0.05 -13.49
C ARG A 455 14.01 -1.11 -14.34
N THR A 456 13.61 -2.30 -13.93
CA THR A 456 13.70 -3.53 -14.72
C THR A 456 12.30 -4.14 -14.83
N ASP A 457 12.16 -5.31 -15.44
CA ASP A 457 10.90 -6.03 -15.51
C ASP A 457 10.38 -6.48 -14.13
N HIS A 458 11.27 -6.59 -13.13
CA HIS A 458 10.96 -7.15 -11.82
C HIS A 458 11.41 -6.31 -10.63
N ALA A 459 12.04 -5.17 -10.85
CA ALA A 459 12.52 -4.32 -9.77
C ALA A 459 12.51 -2.83 -10.13
N LYS A 460 12.21 -2.01 -9.13
CA LYS A 460 12.26 -0.56 -9.20
C LYS A 460 13.10 -0.01 -8.06
N PHE A 461 13.97 0.97 -8.36
CA PHE A 461 14.64 1.79 -7.36
C PHE A 461 14.18 3.23 -7.53
N GLY A 462 13.73 3.82 -6.43
CA GLY A 462 13.18 5.15 -6.44
C GLY A 462 13.65 5.98 -5.25
N VAL A 463 13.44 7.28 -5.37
CA VAL A 463 13.57 8.24 -4.28
C VAL A 463 12.21 8.92 -4.09
N GLY A 464 11.87 9.18 -2.85
CA GLY A 464 10.59 9.80 -2.52
C GLY A 464 10.69 10.73 -1.33
N GLY A 465 9.62 11.47 -1.12
CA GLY A 465 9.45 12.32 0.04
C GLY A 465 7.98 12.60 0.30
N LEU A 466 7.68 12.98 1.53
CA LEU A 466 6.38 13.47 1.93
C LEU A 466 6.51 14.61 2.96
N VAL A 467 5.47 15.42 3.03
CA VAL A 467 5.29 16.43 4.06
C VAL A 467 3.93 16.20 4.71
N SER A 468 3.88 16.34 6.04
CA SER A 468 2.66 16.16 6.83
C SER A 468 2.32 17.43 7.60
N PHE A 469 1.04 17.80 7.58
CA PHE A 469 0.44 18.92 8.28
C PHE A 469 -0.58 18.40 9.29
N TYR A 470 -0.69 19.06 10.44
CA TYR A 470 -1.51 18.60 11.55
C TYR A 470 -2.55 19.63 11.97
N GLY A 471 -3.79 19.18 12.14
CA GLY A 471 -4.85 19.96 12.79
C GLY A 471 -4.91 19.60 14.27
N VAL A 472 -4.20 20.35 15.09
CA VAL A 472 -4.11 20.15 16.54
C VAL A 472 -5.14 21.03 17.24
N PRO A 473 -6.08 20.47 18.05
CA PRO A 473 -7.05 21.27 18.81
C PRO A 473 -6.38 22.09 19.90
N ASP A 474 -7.03 23.18 20.33
CA ASP A 474 -6.44 24.15 21.27
C ASP A 474 -5.97 23.51 22.58
N GLY A 475 -6.64 22.49 23.09
CA GLY A 475 -6.23 21.76 24.29
C GLY A 475 -4.89 21.01 24.14
N LEU A 476 -4.46 20.69 22.93
CA LEU A 476 -3.18 20.04 22.65
C LEU A 476 -2.08 21.00 22.18
N LYS A 477 -2.42 22.22 21.76
CA LYS A 477 -1.43 23.22 21.29
C LYS A 477 -0.28 23.51 22.27
N PRO A 478 -0.51 23.58 23.60
CA PRO A 478 0.60 23.75 24.53
C PRO A 478 1.65 22.64 24.49
N PHE A 479 1.29 21.43 24.04
CA PHE A 479 2.16 20.26 23.97
C PHE A 479 2.76 20.04 22.58
N TYR A 480 2.02 20.35 21.51
CA TYR A 480 2.41 20.05 20.13
C TYR A 480 2.82 21.28 19.33
N GLY A 481 2.35 22.49 19.72
CA GLY A 481 2.46 23.68 18.88
C GLY A 481 1.67 23.55 17.58
N ASP A 482 2.24 24.01 16.48
CA ASP A 482 1.76 23.86 15.10
C ASP A 482 2.80 23.05 14.28
N PRO A 483 2.88 21.73 14.46
CA PRO A 483 3.93 20.91 13.88
C PRO A 483 3.78 20.74 12.36
N THR A 484 4.90 20.59 11.71
CA THR A 484 5.01 20.11 10.32
C THR A 484 6.10 19.07 10.27
N SER A 485 5.85 17.95 9.61
CA SER A 485 6.78 16.83 9.53
C SER A 485 7.15 16.52 8.10
N ALA A 486 8.30 15.90 7.88
CA ALA A 486 8.75 15.52 6.56
C ALA A 486 9.50 14.18 6.61
N MET A 487 9.36 13.38 5.55
CA MET A 487 10.16 12.19 5.33
C MET A 487 10.83 12.28 3.97
N ALA A 488 12.07 11.78 3.89
CA ALA A 488 12.78 11.49 2.65
C ALA A 488 13.19 10.03 2.65
N PHE A 489 13.06 9.34 1.51
CA PHE A 489 13.35 7.91 1.50
C PHE A 489 13.87 7.42 0.14
N VAL A 490 14.60 6.31 0.20
CA VAL A 490 14.97 5.50 -0.95
C VAL A 490 14.16 4.22 -0.92
N ARG A 491 13.59 3.83 -2.05
CA ARG A 491 12.71 2.68 -2.20
C ARG A 491 13.33 1.61 -3.10
N LEU A 492 13.22 0.35 -2.67
CA LEU A 492 13.32 -0.84 -3.52
C LEU A 492 11.95 -1.52 -3.56
N LYS A 493 11.41 -1.73 -4.76
CA LYS A 493 10.18 -2.50 -4.99
C LYS A 493 10.47 -3.65 -5.96
N ILE A 494 10.07 -4.86 -5.58
CA ILE A 494 10.13 -6.07 -6.41
C ILE A 494 8.68 -6.41 -6.78
N GLU A 495 8.39 -6.41 -8.10
CA GLU A 495 7.04 -6.59 -8.64
C GLU A 495 7.02 -7.30 -10.00
#